data_361368842b1f7750741242e22525d238
#
_entry.id   361368842b1f7750741242e22525d238
#
_cell.length_a   1.000
_cell.length_b   1.000
_cell.length_c   1.000
_cell.angle_alpha   90.00
_cell.angle_beta   90.00
_cell.angle_gamma   90.00
#
_symmetry.space_group_name_H-M   'P 1'
#
loop_
_entity.id
_entity.type
_entity.pdbx_description
1 polymer ?
#
loop_
_entity_poly.entity_id
_entity_poly.type
_entity_poly.pdbx_seq_one_letter_code
_entity_poly.pdbx_strand_id
1 'polypeptide(L)'
;MINMVQNAKEQAAALAMAAHQAAVADGTLPQAEVKTAPVEIPKDTANGDFTTTFALAASKALRKSPRDIAQALLGHMNLEGTYFASAEIAGPGFLNFRLNDSWYAGVCDAVEQEGADYGTCDTHKGQKIMVEFVSANPTGPMHMGNARGGVLGDTLASVLTACGADVTREFYVNDAGHQIDKFAHSIEARYLQIIQGEDAVPFPEDGYQGGDIRDLAQAYYDQHGEELLNVPAAERQEKLAQFGLSVNLPKMKSDLARYKIHYDNWFYESTLHESGYVAETVDLLTEKGWTYEKDGALWLKTADILREHFRKVGKKEADIEKLDLKDDVLRRANGFYTYFAADIAYHRNKFAVRGFDKVINVWGADHHGHVARLKGALDALDLNGSERLDIVLMQLVKLLRDGEVVRMSKRTGKAISLSDLLDEVSVDAARWYFNAKPDTQMEFDLGLAVREDSENPIYYVEYAHARICSLLRALAEEGVSVPSRADVDMSLLSGETERALIKQIAQFCEEIKLAARDYDPSHINRYLQELAGCFHRFYTACRIKGEEPAVQTARLKLADETRIVLKNGLKLIGVDAPEKM
;
A
#
# COMPACT_ATOMS: atom_id res chain seq x y z
N MET A 1 17.83 -13.02 1.58
CA MET A 1 17.46 -11.58 1.71
C MET A 1 18.38 -10.96 2.74
N ILE A 2 19.19 -10.02 2.32
CA ILE A 2 20.26 -9.43 3.12
C ILE A 2 19.82 -8.02 3.55
N ASN A 3 19.63 -7.82 4.85
CA ASN A 3 19.30 -6.52 5.42
C ASN A 3 20.45 -6.01 6.27
N MET A 4 21.32 -5.20 5.70
CA MET A 4 22.53 -4.69 6.36
C MET A 4 22.24 -3.75 7.53
N VAL A 5 21.12 -3.05 7.52
CA VAL A 5 20.66 -2.22 8.66
C VAL A 5 20.28 -3.13 9.84
N GLN A 6 19.47 -4.15 9.59
CA GLN A 6 19.05 -5.08 10.62
C GLN A 6 20.25 -5.89 11.17
N ASN A 7 21.14 -6.34 10.29
CA ASN A 7 22.36 -7.06 10.69
C ASN A 7 23.24 -6.20 11.63
N ALA A 8 23.40 -4.91 11.32
CA ALA A 8 24.15 -3.98 12.18
C ALA A 8 23.45 -3.75 13.53
N LYS A 9 22.11 -3.60 13.54
CA LYS A 9 21.33 -3.47 14.79
C LYS A 9 21.48 -4.71 15.69
N GLU A 10 21.36 -5.89 15.10
CA GLU A 10 21.52 -7.17 15.82
C GLU A 10 22.93 -7.34 16.37
N GLN A 11 23.94 -6.99 15.57
CA GLN A 11 25.33 -7.05 16.01
C GLN A 11 25.63 -6.06 17.14
N ALA A 12 25.12 -4.83 17.08
CA ALA A 12 25.27 -3.85 18.16
C ALA A 12 24.59 -4.31 19.47
N ALA A 13 23.40 -4.91 19.37
CA ALA A 13 22.69 -5.48 20.53
C ALA A 13 23.48 -6.67 21.13
N ALA A 14 24.01 -7.54 20.28
CA ALA A 14 24.84 -8.67 20.70
C ALA A 14 26.15 -8.22 21.37
N LEU A 15 26.81 -7.18 20.83
CA LEU A 15 28.00 -6.58 21.41
C LEU A 15 27.74 -6.01 22.82
N ALA A 16 26.64 -5.27 22.98
CA ALA A 16 26.26 -4.71 24.29
C ALA A 16 25.99 -5.83 25.31
N MET A 17 25.33 -6.92 24.89
CA MET A 17 25.04 -8.05 25.75
C MET A 17 26.32 -8.85 26.10
N ALA A 18 27.20 -9.09 25.14
CA ALA A 18 28.48 -9.78 25.36
C ALA A 18 29.39 -8.97 26.32
N ALA A 19 29.46 -7.64 26.11
CA ALA A 19 30.21 -6.76 27.02
C ALA A 19 29.62 -6.76 28.45
N HIS A 20 28.28 -6.81 28.58
CA HIS A 20 27.63 -6.96 29.89
C HIS A 20 28.01 -8.28 30.56
N GLN A 21 27.99 -9.41 29.83
CA GLN A 21 28.38 -10.73 30.38
C GLN A 21 29.83 -10.73 30.82
N ALA A 22 30.72 -10.15 30.03
CA ALA A 22 32.15 -10.03 30.39
C ALA A 22 32.35 -9.15 31.63
N ALA A 23 31.69 -8.03 31.74
CA ALA A 23 31.74 -7.13 32.89
C ALA A 23 31.14 -7.74 34.17
N VAL A 24 30.20 -8.67 34.06
CA VAL A 24 29.67 -9.45 35.19
C VAL A 24 30.69 -10.55 35.58
N ALA A 25 31.31 -11.21 34.60
CA ALA A 25 32.26 -12.29 34.87
C ALA A 25 33.52 -11.83 35.62
N ASP A 26 33.99 -10.61 35.39
CA ASP A 26 35.14 -10.02 36.10
C ASP A 26 34.74 -9.21 37.36
N GLY A 27 33.42 -9.09 37.64
CA GLY A 27 32.93 -8.40 38.82
C GLY A 27 32.77 -6.86 38.67
N THR A 28 33.02 -6.29 37.49
CA THR A 28 32.84 -4.86 37.20
C THR A 28 31.33 -4.45 37.30
N LEU A 29 30.45 -5.34 36.85
CA LEU A 29 29.00 -5.20 37.01
C LEU A 29 28.43 -6.30 37.90
N PRO A 30 27.38 -6.01 38.70
CA PRO A 30 26.73 -7.03 39.50
C PRO A 30 25.94 -8.00 38.62
N GLN A 31 25.83 -9.25 39.08
CA GLN A 31 25.00 -10.23 38.41
C GLN A 31 23.51 -9.87 38.56
N ALA A 32 22.82 -9.66 37.45
CA ALA A 32 21.39 -9.44 37.41
C ALA A 32 20.86 -9.87 36.03
N GLU A 33 19.58 -10.20 35.98
CA GLU A 33 18.89 -10.46 34.72
C GLU A 33 18.62 -9.13 34.01
N VAL A 34 19.20 -8.96 32.83
CA VAL A 34 19.05 -7.78 31.98
C VAL A 34 18.52 -8.22 30.62
N LYS A 35 17.51 -7.53 30.13
CA LYS A 35 16.97 -7.75 28.78
C LYS A 35 17.77 -6.95 27.75
N THR A 36 17.82 -7.45 26.53
CA THR A 36 18.33 -6.68 25.39
C THR A 36 17.53 -5.38 25.24
N ALA A 37 18.20 -4.31 24.87
CA ALA A 37 17.58 -3.04 24.55
C ALA A 37 17.55 -2.83 23.02
N PRO A 38 16.58 -2.07 22.50
CA PRO A 38 16.54 -1.75 21.08
C PRO A 38 17.78 -0.98 20.64
N VAL A 39 18.16 -1.21 19.38
CA VAL A 39 19.16 -0.42 18.67
C VAL A 39 18.45 0.40 17.61
N GLU A 40 18.67 1.70 17.62
CA GLU A 40 18.00 2.65 16.76
C GLU A 40 19.03 3.45 15.92
N ILE A 41 18.56 4.04 14.82
CA ILE A 41 19.32 5.03 14.07
C ILE A 41 19.06 6.38 14.73
N PRO A 42 20.08 7.10 15.24
CA PRO A 42 19.89 8.40 15.87
C PRO A 42 19.42 9.43 14.85
N LYS A 43 18.53 10.34 15.27
CA LYS A 43 18.04 11.43 14.41
C LYS A 43 19.15 12.42 14.00
N ASP A 44 20.10 12.64 14.90
CA ASP A 44 21.27 13.49 14.66
C ASP A 44 22.48 12.60 14.35
N THR A 45 23.01 12.72 13.17
CA THR A 45 24.19 11.97 12.69
C THR A 45 25.45 12.24 13.49
N ALA A 46 25.52 13.34 14.23
CA ALA A 46 26.60 13.59 15.19
C ALA A 46 26.68 12.51 16.28
N ASN A 47 25.55 11.87 16.60
CA ASN A 47 25.44 10.78 17.56
C ASN A 47 25.78 9.38 16.99
N GLY A 48 26.49 9.31 15.85
CA GLY A 48 26.87 8.05 15.23
C GLY A 48 25.86 7.50 14.24
N ASP A 49 26.01 6.23 13.86
CA ASP A 49 25.17 5.55 12.87
C ASP A 49 24.08 4.72 13.55
N PHE A 50 24.39 4.15 14.72
CA PHE A 50 23.45 3.40 15.55
C PHE A 50 23.63 3.78 17.02
N THR A 51 22.57 3.67 17.80
CA THR A 51 22.58 3.93 19.24
C THR A 51 21.76 2.88 19.98
N THR A 52 22.19 2.53 21.21
CA THR A 52 21.39 1.70 22.10
C THR A 52 21.21 2.33 23.45
N THR A 53 20.04 2.12 24.04
CA THR A 53 19.67 2.52 25.41
C THR A 53 19.94 1.42 26.43
N PHE A 54 20.76 0.40 26.11
CA PHE A 54 20.99 -0.75 26.97
C PHE A 54 21.36 -0.35 28.41
N ALA A 55 22.32 0.54 28.60
CA ALA A 55 22.77 0.96 29.93
C ALA A 55 21.67 1.70 30.72
N LEU A 56 20.82 2.48 30.04
CA LEU A 56 19.65 3.12 30.62
C LEU A 56 18.62 2.10 31.10
N ALA A 57 18.29 1.13 30.25
CA ALA A 57 17.34 0.07 30.56
C ALA A 57 17.83 -0.86 31.70
N ALA A 58 19.12 -1.14 31.75
CA ALA A 58 19.74 -2.02 32.74
C ALA A 58 19.96 -1.36 34.13
N SER A 59 19.89 -0.02 34.22
CA SER A 59 20.30 0.73 35.41
C SER A 59 19.57 0.30 36.69
N LYS A 60 18.26 0.05 36.60
CA LYS A 60 17.45 -0.39 37.75
C LYS A 60 17.84 -1.80 38.23
N ALA A 61 18.06 -2.72 37.30
CA ALA A 61 18.44 -4.10 37.62
C ALA A 61 19.84 -4.18 38.22
N LEU A 62 20.79 -3.44 37.62
CA LEU A 62 22.19 -3.41 38.05
C LEU A 62 22.46 -2.46 39.24
N ARG A 63 21.48 -1.62 39.62
CA ARG A 63 21.60 -0.62 40.73
C ARG A 63 22.82 0.29 40.57
N LYS A 64 23.17 0.64 39.30
CA LYS A 64 24.26 1.55 38.97
C LYS A 64 23.75 2.65 38.05
N SER A 65 24.50 3.78 37.99
CA SER A 65 24.14 4.83 37.05
C SER A 65 24.28 4.33 35.60
N PRO A 66 23.41 4.77 34.67
CA PRO A 66 23.53 4.35 33.28
C PRO A 66 24.91 4.67 32.68
N ARG A 67 25.52 5.77 33.09
CA ARG A 67 26.84 6.16 32.59
C ARG A 67 27.95 5.23 33.08
N ASP A 68 27.88 4.76 34.34
CA ASP A 68 28.85 3.78 34.86
C ASP A 68 28.69 2.43 34.18
N ILE A 69 27.44 2.04 33.91
CA ILE A 69 27.15 0.82 33.14
C ILE A 69 27.71 0.96 31.73
N ALA A 70 27.43 2.05 31.03
CA ALA A 70 27.95 2.29 29.69
C ALA A 70 29.48 2.28 29.64
N GLN A 71 30.14 2.84 30.67
CA GLN A 71 31.61 2.82 30.79
C GLN A 71 32.14 1.40 30.97
N ALA A 72 31.47 0.59 31.81
CA ALA A 72 31.84 -0.81 32.00
C ALA A 72 31.65 -1.61 30.69
N LEU A 73 30.55 -1.42 29.99
CA LEU A 73 30.29 -2.06 28.69
C LEU A 73 31.35 -1.67 27.67
N LEU A 74 31.66 -0.42 27.54
CA LEU A 74 32.66 0.06 26.57
C LEU A 74 34.05 -0.53 26.85
N GLY A 75 34.42 -0.68 28.11
CA GLY A 75 35.70 -1.32 28.52
C GLY A 75 35.80 -2.81 28.20
N HIS A 76 34.68 -3.49 28.01
CA HIS A 76 34.60 -4.91 27.68
C HIS A 76 34.13 -5.20 26.25
N MET A 77 33.96 -4.16 25.45
CA MET A 77 33.46 -4.31 24.07
C MET A 77 34.59 -4.59 23.10
N ASN A 78 34.50 -5.68 22.37
CA ASN A 78 35.44 -6.01 21.29
C ASN A 78 34.75 -5.74 19.94
N LEU A 79 35.30 -4.80 19.17
CA LEU A 79 34.77 -4.42 17.86
C LEU A 79 35.48 -5.15 16.69
N GLU A 80 36.48 -5.96 16.95
CA GLU A 80 37.23 -6.71 15.92
C GLU A 80 36.28 -7.68 15.17
N GLY A 81 36.32 -7.66 13.85
CA GLY A 81 35.44 -8.50 13.02
C GLY A 81 33.99 -8.08 12.97
N THR A 82 33.64 -6.89 13.48
CA THR A 82 32.30 -6.36 13.46
C THR A 82 32.13 -5.27 12.38
N TYR A 83 30.91 -4.78 12.21
CA TYR A 83 30.60 -3.65 11.32
C TYR A 83 30.94 -2.27 11.90
N PHE A 84 31.54 -2.22 13.09
CA PHE A 84 31.76 -0.95 13.79
C PHE A 84 33.25 -0.59 13.90
N ALA A 85 33.56 0.66 13.56
CA ALA A 85 34.88 1.25 13.73
C ALA A 85 35.10 1.74 15.16
N SER A 86 34.04 2.25 15.80
CA SER A 86 34.11 2.79 17.16
C SER A 86 32.76 2.70 17.87
N ALA A 87 32.83 2.71 19.20
CA ALA A 87 31.69 2.91 20.07
C ALA A 87 32.04 4.02 21.07
N GLU A 88 31.08 4.88 21.42
CA GLU A 88 31.27 5.99 22.34
C GLU A 88 30.06 6.20 23.23
N ILE A 89 30.28 6.80 24.42
CA ILE A 89 29.20 7.10 25.37
C ILE A 89 28.70 8.51 25.12
N ALA A 90 27.39 8.65 24.94
CA ALA A 90 26.73 9.94 24.83
C ALA A 90 25.70 10.18 25.94
N GLY A 91 25.56 11.44 26.36
CA GLY A 91 24.58 11.87 27.33
C GLY A 91 24.61 11.05 28.62
N PRO A 92 23.42 10.60 29.13
CA PRO A 92 23.30 9.88 30.39
C PRO A 92 23.74 8.43 30.35
N GLY A 93 24.13 7.88 29.19
CA GLY A 93 24.54 6.46 29.06
C GLY A 93 24.06 5.79 27.76
N PHE A 94 23.83 6.55 26.70
CA PHE A 94 23.68 6.00 25.36
C PHE A 94 25.01 5.43 24.88
N LEU A 95 24.98 4.32 24.19
CA LEU A 95 26.12 3.78 23.46
C LEU A 95 25.89 4.00 21.97
N ASN A 96 26.72 4.84 21.38
CA ASN A 96 26.67 5.22 19.98
C ASN A 96 27.78 4.48 19.20
N PHE A 97 27.42 3.91 18.06
CA PHE A 97 28.30 3.15 17.19
C PHE A 97 28.52 3.86 15.87
N ARG A 98 29.73 3.80 15.34
CA ARG A 98 30.08 4.28 13.99
C ARG A 98 30.47 3.11 13.11
N LEU A 99 29.92 3.06 11.92
CA LEU A 99 30.15 2.02 10.92
C LEU A 99 31.59 2.07 10.37
N ASN A 100 32.11 0.90 10.02
CA ASN A 100 33.38 0.74 9.33
C ASN A 100 33.19 0.39 7.84
N ASP A 101 34.27 0.33 7.08
CA ASP A 101 34.26 0.09 5.65
C ASP A 101 33.65 -1.27 5.26
N SER A 102 33.73 -2.29 6.14
CA SER A 102 33.16 -3.60 5.86
C SER A 102 31.65 -3.58 5.77
N TRP A 103 30.97 -2.72 6.53
CA TRP A 103 29.53 -2.57 6.41
C TRP A 103 29.14 -1.91 5.09
N TYR A 104 29.83 -0.84 4.68
CA TYR A 104 29.57 -0.16 3.41
C TYR A 104 29.80 -1.10 2.23
N ALA A 105 30.87 -1.88 2.28
CA ALA A 105 31.15 -2.92 1.30
C ALA A 105 30.04 -3.98 1.27
N GLY A 106 29.58 -4.43 2.45
CA GLY A 106 28.51 -5.41 2.58
C GLY A 106 27.15 -4.95 2.01
N VAL A 107 26.86 -3.65 2.04
CA VAL A 107 25.66 -3.10 1.36
C VAL A 107 25.76 -3.30 -0.15
N CYS A 108 26.90 -2.98 -0.73
CA CYS A 108 27.13 -3.12 -2.15
C CYS A 108 27.16 -4.61 -2.58
N ASP A 109 27.76 -5.48 -1.76
CA ASP A 109 27.68 -6.93 -1.96
C ASP A 109 26.23 -7.43 -2.00
N ALA A 110 25.39 -6.94 -1.09
CA ALA A 110 23.98 -7.32 -1.01
C ALA A 110 23.20 -6.87 -2.25
N VAL A 111 23.41 -5.65 -2.75
CA VAL A 111 22.74 -5.15 -3.96
C VAL A 111 23.13 -5.98 -5.18
N GLU A 112 24.41 -6.30 -5.36
CA GLU A 112 24.85 -7.14 -6.50
C GLU A 112 24.30 -8.56 -6.40
N GLN A 113 24.35 -9.16 -5.21
CA GLN A 113 23.89 -10.54 -4.99
C GLN A 113 22.38 -10.70 -5.22
N GLU A 114 21.57 -9.75 -4.76
CA GLU A 114 20.11 -9.84 -4.81
C GLU A 114 19.52 -9.17 -6.06
N GLY A 115 20.22 -8.20 -6.64
CA GLY A 115 19.82 -7.55 -7.89
C GLY A 115 18.39 -7.04 -7.88
N ALA A 116 17.52 -7.65 -8.70
CA ALA A 116 16.11 -7.28 -8.82
C ALA A 116 15.27 -7.59 -7.56
N ASP A 117 15.76 -8.43 -6.67
CA ASP A 117 15.11 -8.82 -5.42
C ASP A 117 15.66 -8.03 -4.21
N TYR A 118 16.66 -7.16 -4.41
CA TYR A 118 17.19 -6.32 -3.33
C TYR A 118 16.08 -5.42 -2.75
N GLY A 119 16.00 -5.43 -1.44
CA GLY A 119 14.97 -4.73 -0.67
C GLY A 119 13.82 -5.63 -0.21
N THR A 120 13.66 -6.84 -0.78
CA THR A 120 12.64 -7.79 -0.30
C THR A 120 12.95 -8.28 1.12
N CYS A 121 11.92 -8.76 1.84
CA CYS A 121 12.07 -9.34 3.18
C CYS A 121 11.05 -10.48 3.38
N ASP A 122 11.09 -11.14 4.52
CA ASP A 122 10.25 -12.30 4.84
C ASP A 122 9.34 -12.10 6.07
N THR A 123 9.05 -10.85 6.41
CA THR A 123 8.22 -10.50 7.57
C THR A 123 6.79 -11.03 7.50
N HIS A 124 6.29 -11.29 6.29
CA HIS A 124 4.97 -11.87 6.03
C HIS A 124 5.04 -13.24 5.34
N LYS A 125 6.20 -13.89 5.40
CA LYS A 125 6.43 -15.18 4.76
C LYS A 125 5.42 -16.24 5.20
N GLY A 126 4.77 -16.86 4.23
CA GLY A 126 3.78 -17.92 4.45
C GLY A 126 2.39 -17.41 4.82
N GLN A 127 2.17 -16.10 4.90
CA GLN A 127 0.84 -15.53 5.08
C GLN A 127 0.12 -15.39 3.74
N LYS A 128 -1.12 -15.85 3.69
CA LYS A 128 -2.03 -15.68 2.55
C LYS A 128 -2.89 -14.45 2.76
N ILE A 129 -2.58 -13.39 2.03
CA ILE A 129 -3.20 -12.07 2.20
C ILE A 129 -4.04 -11.71 0.98
N MET A 130 -5.25 -11.22 1.19
CA MET A 130 -6.04 -10.60 0.13
C MET A 130 -6.02 -9.08 0.28
N VAL A 131 -5.84 -8.36 -0.82
CA VAL A 131 -6.06 -6.92 -0.91
C VAL A 131 -7.20 -6.67 -1.88
N GLU A 132 -8.32 -6.16 -1.35
CA GLU A 132 -9.47 -5.75 -2.15
C GLU A 132 -9.46 -4.24 -2.31
N PHE A 133 -9.58 -3.76 -3.53
CA PHE A 133 -9.52 -2.33 -3.81
C PHE A 133 -10.26 -1.96 -5.10
N VAL A 134 -10.63 -0.69 -5.24
CA VAL A 134 -11.51 -0.10 -6.25
C VAL A 134 -12.94 -0.57 -6.07
N SER A 135 -13.27 -1.81 -6.40
CA SER A 135 -14.60 -2.46 -6.25
C SER A 135 -15.75 -1.51 -6.66
N ALA A 136 -15.57 -0.81 -7.80
CA ALA A 136 -16.52 0.18 -8.28
C ALA A 136 -17.74 -0.50 -8.93
N ASN A 137 -18.92 0.09 -8.77
CA ASN A 137 -20.14 -0.39 -9.43
C ASN A 137 -19.99 -0.33 -10.95
N PRO A 138 -20.34 -1.40 -11.69
CA PRO A 138 -20.20 -1.45 -13.14
C PRO A 138 -21.32 -0.70 -13.88
N THR A 139 -21.89 0.32 -13.24
CA THR A 139 -23.01 1.13 -13.75
C THR A 139 -22.59 2.40 -14.49
N GLY A 140 -21.27 2.63 -14.61
CA GLY A 140 -20.71 3.78 -15.32
C GLY A 140 -19.18 3.81 -15.29
N PRO A 141 -18.56 4.89 -15.81
CA PRO A 141 -17.11 5.02 -15.87
C PRO A 141 -16.50 5.21 -14.46
N MET A 142 -15.29 4.69 -14.26
CA MET A 142 -14.54 4.90 -13.02
C MET A 142 -14.14 6.38 -12.88
N HIS A 143 -14.19 6.88 -11.65
CA HIS A 143 -13.85 8.27 -11.31
C HIS A 143 -12.56 8.36 -10.48
N MET A 144 -12.15 9.59 -10.13
CA MET A 144 -10.88 9.90 -9.46
C MET A 144 -10.69 9.17 -8.10
N GLY A 145 -11.76 8.93 -7.33
CA GLY A 145 -11.65 8.15 -6.10
C GLY A 145 -11.21 6.71 -6.38
N ASN A 146 -11.72 6.12 -7.47
CA ASN A 146 -11.32 4.78 -7.90
C ASN A 146 -9.84 4.78 -8.36
N ALA A 147 -9.39 5.83 -9.04
CA ALA A 147 -7.99 5.98 -9.45
C ALA A 147 -7.03 5.94 -8.26
N ARG A 148 -7.31 6.71 -7.20
CA ARG A 148 -6.50 6.71 -5.98
C ARG A 148 -6.53 5.36 -5.28
N GLY A 149 -7.73 4.81 -5.06
CA GLY A 149 -7.90 3.50 -4.42
C GLY A 149 -7.20 2.39 -5.18
N GLY A 150 -7.18 2.48 -6.51
CA GLY A 150 -6.47 1.56 -7.38
C GLY A 150 -4.97 1.54 -7.12
N VAL A 151 -4.33 2.70 -7.11
CA VAL A 151 -2.88 2.80 -6.86
C VAL A 151 -2.51 2.38 -5.44
N LEU A 152 -3.25 2.86 -4.44
CA LEU A 152 -2.99 2.50 -3.05
C LEU A 152 -3.07 0.99 -2.83
N GLY A 153 -4.13 0.35 -3.34
CA GLY A 153 -4.31 -1.10 -3.19
C GLY A 153 -3.28 -1.92 -3.95
N ASP A 154 -2.98 -1.56 -5.20
CA ASP A 154 -2.00 -2.26 -6.03
C ASP A 154 -0.57 -2.12 -5.48
N THR A 155 -0.18 -0.90 -5.03
CA THR A 155 1.13 -0.69 -4.41
C THR A 155 1.23 -1.42 -3.07
N LEU A 156 0.18 -1.40 -2.24
CA LEU A 156 0.16 -2.14 -0.98
C LEU A 156 0.30 -3.65 -1.22
N ALA A 157 -0.39 -4.20 -2.22
CA ALA A 157 -0.24 -5.59 -2.61
C ALA A 157 1.20 -5.92 -3.05
N SER A 158 1.83 -5.03 -3.83
CA SER A 158 3.24 -5.18 -4.26
C SER A 158 4.21 -5.14 -3.09
N VAL A 159 4.01 -4.22 -2.14
CA VAL A 159 4.82 -4.08 -0.91
C VAL A 159 4.69 -5.33 -0.03
N LEU A 160 3.47 -5.84 0.19
CA LEU A 160 3.25 -7.06 0.96
C LEU A 160 3.87 -8.29 0.28
N THR A 161 3.81 -8.37 -1.05
CA THR A 161 4.51 -9.41 -1.83
C THR A 161 6.01 -9.32 -1.63
N ALA A 162 6.60 -8.11 -1.66
CA ALA A 162 8.02 -7.89 -1.38
C ALA A 162 8.41 -8.27 0.07
N CYS A 163 7.44 -8.28 0.99
CA CYS A 163 7.60 -8.78 2.36
C CYS A 163 7.36 -10.30 2.50
N GLY A 164 7.20 -11.03 1.40
CA GLY A 164 7.11 -12.50 1.38
C GLY A 164 5.69 -13.06 1.53
N ALA A 165 4.64 -12.24 1.52
CA ALA A 165 3.27 -12.72 1.54
C ALA A 165 2.84 -13.33 0.20
N ASP A 166 1.94 -14.32 0.26
CA ASP A 166 1.14 -14.80 -0.88
C ASP A 166 -0.09 -13.89 -1.03
N VAL A 167 0.01 -12.91 -1.94
CA VAL A 167 -0.98 -11.84 -2.08
C VAL A 167 -1.91 -12.09 -3.25
N THR A 168 -3.22 -12.03 -2.99
CA THR A 168 -4.28 -12.02 -4.00
C THR A 168 -4.88 -10.62 -4.11
N ARG A 169 -4.88 -10.04 -5.32
CA ARG A 169 -5.57 -8.79 -5.66
C ARG A 169 -6.99 -9.10 -6.11
N GLU A 170 -7.97 -8.52 -5.45
CA GLU A 170 -9.38 -8.78 -5.74
C GLU A 170 -10.16 -7.52 -6.07
N PHE A 171 -11.01 -7.63 -7.09
CA PHE A 171 -12.05 -6.67 -7.43
C PHE A 171 -13.42 -7.32 -7.15
N TYR A 172 -14.21 -6.69 -6.28
CA TYR A 172 -15.60 -7.07 -6.05
C TYR A 172 -16.52 -6.41 -7.07
N VAL A 173 -17.21 -7.22 -7.85
CA VAL A 173 -18.16 -6.77 -8.87
C VAL A 173 -19.56 -6.80 -8.26
N ASN A 174 -20.13 -5.63 -8.03
CA ASN A 174 -21.53 -5.51 -7.61
C ASN A 174 -22.43 -5.61 -8.87
N ASP A 175 -22.74 -6.84 -9.26
CA ASP A 175 -23.56 -7.18 -10.41
C ASP A 175 -24.99 -7.63 -10.03
N ALA A 176 -25.41 -7.38 -8.78
CA ALA A 176 -26.71 -7.75 -8.25
C ALA A 176 -27.35 -6.62 -7.41
N GLY A 177 -28.64 -6.76 -7.13
CA GLY A 177 -29.36 -5.89 -6.20
C GLY A 177 -29.74 -4.52 -6.75
N HIS A 178 -30.16 -3.63 -5.85
CA HIS A 178 -30.83 -2.37 -6.19
C HIS A 178 -30.07 -1.43 -7.13
N GLN A 179 -28.72 -1.44 -7.12
CA GLN A 179 -27.92 -0.63 -8.03
C GLN A 179 -28.07 -1.09 -9.48
N ILE A 180 -28.16 -2.40 -9.69
CA ILE A 180 -28.38 -3.00 -11.01
C ILE A 180 -29.81 -2.81 -11.46
N ASP A 181 -30.80 -2.92 -10.56
CA ASP A 181 -32.22 -2.61 -10.88
C ASP A 181 -32.35 -1.15 -11.36
N LYS A 182 -31.74 -0.22 -10.64
CA LYS A 182 -31.71 1.20 -11.01
C LYS A 182 -31.00 1.45 -12.34
N PHE A 183 -29.91 0.73 -12.59
CA PHE A 183 -29.19 0.77 -13.86
C PHE A 183 -30.05 0.26 -15.02
N ALA A 184 -30.71 -0.89 -14.82
CA ALA A 184 -31.65 -1.47 -15.77
C ALA A 184 -32.78 -0.51 -16.14
N HIS A 185 -33.45 0.07 -15.14
CA HIS A 185 -34.52 1.06 -15.34
C HIS A 185 -34.05 2.30 -16.10
N SER A 186 -32.80 2.76 -15.83
CA SER A 186 -32.23 3.91 -16.50
C SER A 186 -31.98 3.64 -18.00
N ILE A 187 -31.40 2.46 -18.32
CA ILE A 187 -31.17 2.07 -19.72
C ILE A 187 -32.51 1.84 -20.42
N GLU A 188 -33.46 1.16 -19.78
CA GLU A 188 -34.81 0.94 -20.32
C GLU A 188 -35.49 2.22 -20.70
N ALA A 189 -35.51 3.22 -19.80
CA ALA A 189 -36.12 4.51 -20.09
C ALA A 189 -35.50 5.18 -21.31
N ARG A 190 -34.15 5.16 -21.44
CA ARG A 190 -33.45 5.72 -22.60
C ARG A 190 -33.71 4.93 -23.90
N TYR A 191 -33.76 3.60 -23.81
CA TYR A 191 -34.09 2.74 -24.95
C TYR A 191 -35.49 3.02 -25.47
N LEU A 192 -36.48 3.09 -24.58
CA LEU A 192 -37.85 3.42 -24.96
C LEU A 192 -38.01 4.86 -25.50
N GLN A 193 -37.25 5.83 -24.95
CA GLN A 193 -37.20 7.20 -25.46
C GLN A 193 -36.66 7.30 -26.89
N ILE A 194 -35.69 6.45 -27.24
CA ILE A 194 -35.17 6.37 -28.62
C ILE A 194 -36.27 5.95 -29.60
N ILE A 195 -37.15 5.03 -29.19
CA ILE A 195 -38.19 4.45 -30.05
C ILE A 195 -39.45 5.32 -30.08
N GLN A 196 -39.88 5.80 -28.92
CA GLN A 196 -41.21 6.44 -28.74
C GLN A 196 -41.13 7.97 -28.61
N GLY A 197 -39.92 8.52 -28.42
CA GLY A 197 -39.71 9.95 -28.14
C GLY A 197 -39.55 10.25 -26.64
N GLU A 198 -38.77 11.28 -26.32
CA GLU A 198 -38.45 11.68 -24.92
C GLU A 198 -39.71 12.11 -24.16
N ASP A 199 -40.68 12.78 -24.81
CA ASP A 199 -41.91 13.25 -24.19
C ASP A 199 -42.88 12.10 -23.86
N ALA A 200 -42.78 10.96 -24.52
CA ALA A 200 -43.64 9.80 -24.31
C ALA A 200 -43.23 8.91 -23.15
N VAL A 201 -41.96 8.95 -22.78
CA VAL A 201 -41.37 8.05 -21.76
C VAL A 201 -40.70 8.90 -20.68
N PRO A 202 -41.27 9.01 -19.46
CA PRO A 202 -40.64 9.72 -18.36
C PRO A 202 -39.36 8.99 -17.90
N PHE A 203 -38.30 9.75 -17.64
CA PHE A 203 -37.08 9.21 -17.07
C PHE A 203 -37.24 9.08 -15.55
N PRO A 204 -36.77 7.96 -14.90
CA PRO A 204 -36.84 7.78 -13.45
C PRO A 204 -36.12 8.91 -12.70
N GLU A 205 -36.78 9.49 -11.67
CA GLU A 205 -36.24 10.61 -10.89
C GLU A 205 -34.89 10.23 -10.22
N ASP A 206 -34.80 9.02 -9.73
CA ASP A 206 -33.60 8.46 -9.09
C ASP A 206 -32.67 7.76 -10.08
N GLY A 207 -32.96 7.78 -11.39
CA GLY A 207 -32.16 7.11 -12.44
C GLY A 207 -30.79 7.72 -12.63
N TYR A 208 -29.89 6.94 -13.25
CA TYR A 208 -28.57 7.41 -13.66
C TYR A 208 -28.67 8.37 -14.84
N GLN A 209 -28.39 9.65 -14.60
CA GLN A 209 -28.61 10.74 -15.60
C GLN A 209 -27.46 10.88 -16.61
N GLY A 210 -26.38 10.10 -16.49
CA GLY A 210 -25.17 10.22 -17.31
C GLY A 210 -25.43 9.97 -18.81
N GLY A 211 -24.64 10.60 -19.68
CA GLY A 211 -24.72 10.36 -21.13
C GLY A 211 -24.31 8.95 -21.52
N ASP A 212 -23.52 8.28 -20.69
CA ASP A 212 -23.14 6.88 -20.79
C ASP A 212 -24.34 5.93 -20.81
N ILE A 213 -25.40 6.24 -20.06
CA ILE A 213 -26.67 5.47 -20.08
C ILE A 213 -27.36 5.60 -21.43
N ARG A 214 -27.37 6.82 -22.01
CA ARG A 214 -27.93 7.05 -23.35
C ARG A 214 -27.09 6.32 -24.42
N ASP A 215 -25.77 6.37 -24.29
CA ASP A 215 -24.85 5.70 -25.18
C ASP A 215 -25.06 4.17 -25.17
N LEU A 216 -25.29 3.57 -24.00
CA LEU A 216 -25.62 2.14 -23.85
C LEU A 216 -26.97 1.81 -24.50
N ALA A 217 -28.00 2.60 -24.26
CA ALA A 217 -29.32 2.40 -24.85
C ALA A 217 -29.25 2.52 -26.38
N GLN A 218 -28.51 3.50 -26.91
CA GLN A 218 -28.31 3.67 -28.34
C GLN A 218 -27.53 2.51 -28.96
N ALA A 219 -26.47 2.05 -28.29
CA ALA A 219 -25.69 0.90 -28.75
C ALA A 219 -26.51 -0.39 -28.81
N TYR A 220 -27.42 -0.58 -27.83
CA TYR A 220 -28.36 -1.70 -27.87
C TYR A 220 -29.32 -1.57 -29.07
N TYR A 221 -29.91 -0.39 -29.23
CA TYR A 221 -30.84 -0.13 -30.34
C TYR A 221 -30.18 -0.32 -31.71
N ASP A 222 -28.95 0.16 -31.89
CA ASP A 222 -28.21 0.02 -33.15
C ASP A 222 -27.93 -1.44 -33.53
N GLN A 223 -27.78 -2.33 -32.53
CA GLN A 223 -27.51 -3.75 -32.73
C GLN A 223 -28.77 -4.61 -32.85
N HIS A 224 -29.82 -4.27 -32.12
CA HIS A 224 -30.99 -5.12 -31.90
C HIS A 224 -32.32 -4.47 -32.32
N GLY A 225 -32.32 -3.16 -32.64
CA GLY A 225 -33.54 -2.42 -33.03
C GLY A 225 -34.61 -2.40 -31.94
N GLU A 226 -35.84 -2.68 -32.32
CA GLU A 226 -37.01 -2.62 -31.44
C GLU A 226 -37.38 -3.98 -30.82
N GLU A 227 -36.50 -4.96 -30.81
CA GLU A 227 -36.81 -6.34 -30.38
C GLU A 227 -37.37 -6.45 -28.97
N LEU A 228 -37.01 -5.51 -28.08
CA LEU A 228 -37.49 -5.47 -26.69
C LEU A 228 -38.75 -4.59 -26.49
N LEU A 229 -39.30 -3.94 -27.54
CA LEU A 229 -40.42 -3.04 -27.36
C LEU A 229 -41.67 -3.74 -26.80
N ASN A 230 -41.96 -4.94 -27.28
CA ASN A 230 -43.14 -5.70 -26.89
C ASN A 230 -42.84 -6.82 -25.86
N VAL A 231 -41.65 -6.81 -25.28
CA VAL A 231 -41.25 -7.77 -24.24
C VAL A 231 -41.69 -7.27 -22.86
N PRO A 232 -42.09 -8.14 -21.90
CA PRO A 232 -42.40 -7.74 -20.53
C PRO A 232 -41.28 -6.90 -19.90
N ALA A 233 -41.66 -5.86 -19.12
CA ALA A 233 -40.70 -4.91 -18.55
C ALA A 233 -39.57 -5.60 -17.77
N ALA A 234 -39.87 -6.61 -16.95
CA ALA A 234 -38.85 -7.34 -16.20
C ALA A 234 -37.82 -8.02 -17.09
N GLU A 235 -38.24 -8.68 -18.17
CA GLU A 235 -37.34 -9.34 -19.13
C GLU A 235 -36.53 -8.30 -19.92
N ARG A 236 -37.14 -7.19 -20.32
CA ARG A 236 -36.48 -6.09 -21.00
C ARG A 236 -35.38 -5.48 -20.12
N GLN A 237 -35.69 -5.21 -18.87
CA GLN A 237 -34.75 -4.66 -17.87
C GLN A 237 -33.56 -5.59 -17.66
N GLU A 238 -33.81 -6.89 -17.49
CA GLU A 238 -32.78 -7.90 -17.33
C GLU A 238 -31.82 -7.92 -18.54
N LYS A 239 -32.36 -7.99 -19.76
CA LYS A 239 -31.55 -8.00 -20.99
C LYS A 239 -30.74 -6.73 -21.17
N LEU A 240 -31.31 -5.57 -20.89
CA LEU A 240 -30.61 -4.27 -20.98
C LEU A 240 -29.54 -4.13 -19.88
N ALA A 241 -29.78 -4.61 -18.67
CA ALA A 241 -28.75 -4.64 -17.62
C ALA A 241 -27.60 -5.56 -18.01
N GLN A 242 -27.87 -6.78 -18.48
CA GLN A 242 -26.85 -7.70 -18.96
C GLN A 242 -26.02 -7.12 -20.10
N PHE A 243 -26.67 -6.46 -21.07
CA PHE A 243 -25.98 -5.76 -22.14
C PHE A 243 -25.08 -4.64 -21.58
N GLY A 244 -25.63 -3.78 -20.69
CA GLY A 244 -24.86 -2.70 -20.09
C GLY A 244 -23.63 -3.21 -19.33
N LEU A 245 -23.78 -4.28 -18.55
CA LEU A 245 -22.65 -4.94 -17.87
C LEU A 245 -21.64 -5.53 -18.85
N SER A 246 -22.10 -6.14 -19.96
CA SER A 246 -21.23 -6.71 -20.98
C SER A 246 -20.36 -5.65 -21.70
N VAL A 247 -20.79 -4.40 -21.70
CA VAL A 247 -20.04 -3.24 -22.24
C VAL A 247 -19.14 -2.63 -21.17
N ASN A 248 -19.68 -2.36 -19.98
CA ASN A 248 -18.98 -1.61 -18.94
C ASN A 248 -17.83 -2.42 -18.29
N LEU A 249 -18.03 -3.71 -17.99
CA LEU A 249 -16.99 -4.52 -17.32
C LEU A 249 -15.71 -4.66 -18.15
N PRO A 250 -15.75 -4.99 -19.47
CA PRO A 250 -14.54 -4.99 -20.28
C PRO A 250 -13.85 -3.63 -20.35
N LYS A 251 -14.63 -2.53 -20.41
CA LYS A 251 -14.08 -1.19 -20.41
C LYS A 251 -13.35 -0.88 -19.10
N MET A 252 -13.96 -1.18 -17.95
CA MET A 252 -13.32 -1.02 -16.63
C MET A 252 -12.02 -1.83 -16.54
N LYS A 253 -12.02 -3.08 -17.00
CA LYS A 253 -10.81 -3.92 -17.08
C LYS A 253 -9.74 -3.30 -17.95
N SER A 254 -10.12 -2.76 -19.11
CA SER A 254 -9.20 -2.07 -20.03
C SER A 254 -8.60 -0.80 -19.42
N ASP A 255 -9.43 0.03 -18.76
CA ASP A 255 -8.99 1.26 -18.11
C ASP A 255 -8.02 0.97 -16.95
N LEU A 256 -8.29 -0.07 -16.14
CA LEU A 256 -7.40 -0.53 -15.08
C LEU A 256 -6.09 -1.11 -15.63
N ALA A 257 -6.15 -1.90 -16.70
CA ALA A 257 -4.94 -2.42 -17.36
C ALA A 257 -4.09 -1.29 -17.94
N ARG A 258 -4.70 -0.26 -18.56
CA ARG A 258 -4.00 0.96 -18.99
C ARG A 258 -3.33 1.67 -17.82
N TYR A 259 -3.95 1.63 -16.64
CA TYR A 259 -3.42 2.21 -15.40
C TYR A 259 -2.38 1.30 -14.71
N LYS A 260 -1.94 0.22 -15.37
CA LYS A 260 -1.02 -0.81 -14.89
C LYS A 260 -1.52 -1.52 -13.62
N ILE A 261 -2.83 -1.67 -13.47
CA ILE A 261 -3.47 -2.39 -12.36
C ILE A 261 -4.05 -3.69 -12.88
N HIS A 262 -3.67 -4.80 -12.26
CA HIS A 262 -4.12 -6.14 -12.60
C HIS A 262 -4.70 -6.84 -11.36
N TYR A 263 -5.78 -7.60 -11.56
CA TYR A 263 -6.43 -8.37 -10.51
C TYR A 263 -6.27 -9.87 -10.77
N ASP A 264 -6.02 -10.61 -9.70
CA ASP A 264 -5.97 -12.07 -9.73
C ASP A 264 -7.38 -12.65 -9.75
N ASN A 265 -8.35 -11.96 -9.13
CA ASN A 265 -9.74 -12.40 -9.08
C ASN A 265 -10.72 -11.22 -9.25
N TRP A 266 -11.77 -11.49 -10.04
CA TRP A 266 -12.96 -10.65 -10.18
C TRP A 266 -14.11 -11.41 -9.53
N PHE A 267 -14.48 -11.05 -8.31
CA PHE A 267 -15.51 -11.73 -7.54
C PHE A 267 -16.86 -11.11 -7.80
N TYR A 268 -17.83 -11.92 -8.27
CA TYR A 268 -19.19 -11.46 -8.61
C TYR A 268 -20.15 -11.68 -7.44
N GLU A 269 -20.87 -10.61 -7.01
CA GLU A 269 -21.85 -10.67 -5.92
C GLU A 269 -22.97 -11.67 -6.20
N SER A 270 -23.44 -11.74 -7.46
CA SER A 270 -24.48 -12.69 -7.91
C SER A 270 -24.19 -14.13 -7.49
N THR A 271 -22.92 -14.53 -7.49
CA THR A 271 -22.52 -15.90 -7.10
C THR A 271 -22.87 -16.25 -5.65
N LEU A 272 -22.88 -15.26 -4.73
CA LEU A 272 -23.27 -15.47 -3.34
C LEU A 272 -24.79 -15.69 -3.19
N HIS A 273 -25.56 -14.99 -4.01
CA HIS A 273 -27.02 -15.13 -4.02
C HIS A 273 -27.48 -16.42 -4.69
N GLU A 274 -26.94 -16.73 -5.87
CA GLU A 274 -27.27 -17.91 -6.66
C GLU A 274 -26.90 -19.22 -5.94
N SER A 275 -25.76 -19.23 -5.24
CA SER A 275 -25.35 -20.40 -4.45
C SER A 275 -26.09 -20.57 -3.12
N GLY A 276 -26.91 -19.59 -2.72
CA GLY A 276 -27.57 -19.57 -1.40
C GLY A 276 -26.62 -19.23 -0.24
N TYR A 277 -25.37 -18.82 -0.52
CA TYR A 277 -24.35 -18.60 0.52
C TYR A 277 -24.70 -17.43 1.46
N VAL A 278 -25.44 -16.42 0.99
CA VAL A 278 -25.97 -15.34 1.84
C VAL A 278 -26.97 -15.92 2.86
N ALA A 279 -27.90 -16.76 2.40
CA ALA A 279 -28.88 -17.42 3.28
C ALA A 279 -28.17 -18.27 4.34
N GLU A 280 -27.25 -19.15 3.93
CA GLU A 280 -26.45 -19.99 4.82
C GLU A 280 -25.71 -19.17 5.90
N THR A 281 -25.14 -18.02 5.51
CA THR A 281 -24.44 -17.14 6.45
C THR A 281 -25.38 -16.53 7.49
N VAL A 282 -26.56 -16.11 7.07
CA VAL A 282 -27.60 -15.55 7.97
C VAL A 282 -28.16 -16.64 8.90
N ASP A 283 -28.36 -17.86 8.39
CA ASP A 283 -28.80 -19.00 9.18
C ASP A 283 -27.76 -19.34 10.26
N LEU A 284 -26.48 -19.32 9.92
CA LEU A 284 -25.40 -19.56 10.89
C LEU A 284 -25.35 -18.48 12.01
N LEU A 285 -25.60 -17.20 11.68
CA LEU A 285 -25.74 -16.14 12.69
C LEU A 285 -26.95 -16.39 13.59
N THR A 286 -28.05 -16.95 13.03
CA THR A 286 -29.26 -17.30 13.77
C THR A 286 -29.02 -18.48 14.70
N GLU A 287 -28.38 -19.55 14.24
CA GLU A 287 -27.99 -20.71 15.05
C GLU A 287 -27.09 -20.30 16.24
N LYS A 288 -26.22 -19.33 16.04
CA LYS A 288 -25.37 -18.76 17.10
C LYS A 288 -26.08 -17.78 18.03
N GLY A 289 -27.38 -17.51 17.81
CA GLY A 289 -28.22 -16.67 18.67
C GLY A 289 -28.02 -15.15 18.45
N TRP A 290 -27.34 -14.74 17.37
CA TRP A 290 -27.06 -13.33 17.08
C TRP A 290 -28.17 -12.61 16.30
N THR A 291 -29.32 -13.28 16.05
CA THR A 291 -30.45 -12.68 15.35
C THR A 291 -31.74 -12.73 16.15
N TYR A 292 -32.73 -11.95 15.73
CA TYR A 292 -34.10 -12.00 16.25
C TYR A 292 -35.08 -11.48 15.16
N GLU A 293 -36.33 -11.91 15.24
CA GLU A 293 -37.39 -11.43 14.34
C GLU A 293 -38.14 -10.23 14.96
N LYS A 294 -38.38 -9.21 14.14
CA LYS A 294 -39.18 -8.05 14.49
C LYS A 294 -39.85 -7.48 13.24
N ASP A 295 -41.16 -7.20 13.32
CA ASP A 295 -41.96 -6.60 12.24
C ASP A 295 -41.85 -7.36 10.91
N GLY A 296 -41.75 -8.71 10.97
CA GLY A 296 -41.60 -9.59 9.82
C GLY A 296 -40.20 -9.59 9.19
N ALA A 297 -39.25 -8.83 9.71
CA ALA A 297 -37.87 -8.76 9.27
C ALA A 297 -36.94 -9.50 10.25
N LEU A 298 -35.84 -10.05 9.73
CA LEU A 298 -34.78 -10.65 10.56
C LEU A 298 -33.69 -9.62 10.84
N TRP A 299 -33.43 -9.38 12.11
CA TRP A 299 -32.47 -8.40 12.61
C TRP A 299 -31.23 -9.06 13.21
N LEU A 300 -30.08 -8.45 13.01
CA LEU A 300 -28.83 -8.77 13.69
C LEU A 300 -28.74 -7.97 14.99
N LYS A 301 -28.35 -8.59 16.08
CA LYS A 301 -28.05 -7.94 17.38
C LYS A 301 -26.74 -7.14 17.30
N THR A 302 -26.64 -6.24 16.33
CA THR A 302 -25.42 -5.48 16.06
C THR A 302 -24.96 -4.66 17.25
N ALA A 303 -25.90 -4.14 18.04
CA ALA A 303 -25.58 -3.37 19.25
C ALA A 303 -24.81 -4.24 20.28
N ASP A 304 -25.21 -5.48 20.48
CA ASP A 304 -24.55 -6.41 21.40
C ASP A 304 -23.19 -6.85 20.84
N ILE A 305 -23.15 -7.21 19.55
CA ILE A 305 -21.92 -7.57 18.82
C ILE A 305 -20.90 -6.43 18.92
N LEU A 306 -21.31 -5.18 18.72
CA LEU A 306 -20.41 -4.02 18.82
C LEU A 306 -19.91 -3.79 20.25
N ARG A 307 -20.73 -4.03 21.29
CA ARG A 307 -20.26 -3.96 22.68
C ARG A 307 -19.15 -4.98 22.93
N GLU A 308 -19.33 -6.22 22.47
CA GLU A 308 -18.30 -7.26 22.58
C GLU A 308 -17.05 -6.92 21.78
N HIS A 309 -17.21 -6.47 20.52
CA HIS A 309 -16.11 -6.02 19.69
C HIS A 309 -15.29 -4.89 20.35
N PHE A 310 -15.96 -3.86 20.89
CA PHE A 310 -15.28 -2.74 21.54
C PHE A 310 -14.55 -3.14 22.82
N ARG A 311 -15.08 -4.10 23.59
CA ARG A 311 -14.37 -4.71 24.72
C ARG A 311 -13.12 -5.47 24.27
N LYS A 312 -13.24 -6.27 23.21
CA LYS A 312 -12.14 -7.04 22.64
C LYS A 312 -10.98 -6.15 22.17
N VAL A 313 -11.28 -5.00 21.55
CA VAL A 313 -10.26 -4.01 21.12
C VAL A 313 -9.83 -3.05 22.22
N GLY A 314 -10.24 -3.27 23.47
CA GLY A 314 -9.74 -2.54 24.64
C GLY A 314 -10.40 -1.17 24.91
N LYS A 315 -11.59 -0.88 24.33
CA LYS A 315 -12.34 0.34 24.64
C LYS A 315 -12.92 0.27 26.07
N LYS A 316 -12.88 1.38 26.81
CA LYS A 316 -13.40 1.45 28.17
C LYS A 316 -14.93 1.33 28.21
N GLU A 317 -15.49 0.59 29.17
CA GLU A 317 -16.94 0.35 29.31
C GLU A 317 -17.75 1.68 29.36
N ALA A 318 -17.28 2.66 30.14
CA ALA A 318 -17.93 3.97 30.24
C ALA A 318 -17.99 4.75 28.90
N ASP A 319 -17.14 4.42 27.93
CA ASP A 319 -17.16 5.01 26.59
C ASP A 319 -18.05 4.20 25.65
N ILE A 320 -18.17 2.88 25.88
CA ILE A 320 -19.09 1.99 25.13
C ILE A 320 -20.54 2.33 25.47
N GLU A 321 -20.86 2.55 26.75
CA GLU A 321 -22.21 2.90 27.22
C GLU A 321 -22.76 4.23 26.63
N LYS A 322 -21.87 5.13 26.22
CA LYS A 322 -22.24 6.42 25.59
C LYS A 322 -22.58 6.31 24.11
N LEU A 323 -22.31 5.15 23.48
CA LEU A 323 -22.54 4.97 22.05
C LEU A 323 -24.02 4.66 21.78
N ASP A 324 -24.63 5.37 20.82
CA ASP A 324 -25.96 5.04 20.30
C ASP A 324 -25.84 3.88 19.31
N LEU A 325 -25.71 2.65 19.85
CA LEU A 325 -25.59 1.44 19.05
C LEU A 325 -26.95 0.93 18.64
N LYS A 326 -27.11 0.58 17.38
CA LYS A 326 -28.37 0.10 16.79
C LYS A 326 -28.18 -1.24 16.11
N ASP A 327 -29.27 -2.03 16.09
CA ASP A 327 -29.31 -3.28 15.36
C ASP A 327 -29.55 -3.04 13.87
N ASP A 328 -29.09 -4.00 13.06
CA ASP A 328 -29.21 -3.96 11.60
C ASP A 328 -30.16 -5.02 11.07
N VAL A 329 -30.88 -4.72 10.01
CA VAL A 329 -31.71 -5.69 9.30
C VAL A 329 -30.81 -6.53 8.38
N LEU A 330 -30.91 -7.86 8.49
CA LEU A 330 -30.27 -8.80 7.56
C LEU A 330 -31.22 -9.24 6.44
N ARG A 331 -32.49 -9.53 6.78
CA ARG A 331 -33.53 -9.89 5.81
C ARG A 331 -34.79 -9.06 6.06
N ARG A 332 -35.23 -8.39 5.01
CA ARG A 332 -36.43 -7.53 5.05
C ARG A 332 -37.71 -8.38 5.13
N ALA A 333 -38.83 -7.75 5.52
CA ALA A 333 -40.16 -8.41 5.58
C ALA A 333 -40.63 -9.00 4.25
N ASN A 334 -40.14 -8.49 3.11
CA ASN A 334 -40.40 -9.01 1.78
C ASN A 334 -39.50 -10.20 1.39
N GLY A 335 -38.67 -10.71 2.32
CA GLY A 335 -37.80 -11.87 2.13
C GLY A 335 -36.41 -11.56 1.53
N PHE A 336 -36.16 -10.35 1.04
CA PHE A 336 -34.87 -10.00 0.45
C PHE A 336 -33.79 -9.69 1.50
N TYR A 337 -32.57 -10.18 1.26
CA TYR A 337 -31.41 -9.86 2.07
C TYR A 337 -30.94 -8.42 1.84
N THR A 338 -30.33 -7.84 2.86
CA THR A 338 -29.73 -6.51 2.77
C THR A 338 -28.30 -6.57 2.27
N TYR A 339 -27.75 -5.44 1.85
CA TYR A 339 -26.33 -5.32 1.49
C TYR A 339 -25.41 -5.78 2.63
N PHE A 340 -25.79 -5.49 3.88
CA PHE A 340 -25.00 -5.90 5.03
C PHE A 340 -24.93 -7.42 5.18
N ALA A 341 -26.01 -8.13 4.92
CA ALA A 341 -26.02 -9.59 4.90
C ALA A 341 -25.11 -10.16 3.80
N ALA A 342 -25.15 -9.58 2.60
CA ALA A 342 -24.29 -9.96 1.49
C ALA A 342 -22.80 -9.67 1.79
N ASP A 343 -22.51 -8.53 2.41
CA ASP A 343 -21.14 -8.14 2.77
C ASP A 343 -20.55 -9.05 3.87
N ILE A 344 -21.35 -9.43 4.88
CA ILE A 344 -20.94 -10.43 5.88
C ILE A 344 -20.65 -11.78 5.19
N ALA A 345 -21.52 -12.22 4.29
CA ALA A 345 -21.35 -13.48 3.55
C ALA A 345 -20.09 -13.45 2.67
N TYR A 346 -19.85 -12.36 1.98
CA TYR A 346 -18.65 -12.19 1.18
C TYR A 346 -17.36 -12.28 2.00
N HIS A 347 -17.30 -11.58 3.14
CA HIS A 347 -16.15 -11.66 4.02
C HIS A 347 -16.00 -13.02 4.72
N ARG A 348 -17.12 -13.68 5.07
CA ARG A 348 -17.10 -15.07 5.52
C ARG A 348 -16.49 -15.99 4.45
N ASN A 349 -16.83 -15.78 3.17
CA ASN A 349 -16.27 -16.55 2.06
C ASN A 349 -14.75 -16.41 1.97
N LYS A 350 -14.22 -15.18 2.14
CA LYS A 350 -12.77 -14.91 2.14
C LYS A 350 -12.04 -15.74 3.20
N PHE A 351 -12.56 -15.79 4.42
CA PHE A 351 -11.91 -16.45 5.54
C PHE A 351 -12.20 -17.95 5.65
N ALA A 352 -13.48 -18.35 5.54
CA ALA A 352 -13.91 -19.72 5.80
C ALA A 352 -13.75 -20.64 4.60
N VAL A 353 -13.94 -20.13 3.37
CA VAL A 353 -13.88 -20.95 2.14
C VAL A 353 -12.52 -20.83 1.47
N ARG A 354 -12.05 -19.60 1.26
CA ARG A 354 -10.81 -19.34 0.53
C ARG A 354 -9.56 -19.32 1.41
N GLY A 355 -9.74 -19.27 2.74
CA GLY A 355 -8.69 -19.49 3.73
C GLY A 355 -7.60 -18.41 3.77
N PHE A 356 -7.96 -17.15 3.52
CA PHE A 356 -7.01 -16.04 3.71
C PHE A 356 -6.71 -15.83 5.20
N ASP A 357 -5.43 -15.68 5.55
CA ASP A 357 -5.01 -15.38 6.91
C ASP A 357 -5.36 -13.93 7.27
N LYS A 358 -5.23 -13.03 6.31
CA LYS A 358 -5.49 -11.59 6.44
C LYS A 358 -6.21 -11.08 5.20
N VAL A 359 -7.15 -10.17 5.41
CA VAL A 359 -7.83 -9.42 4.34
C VAL A 359 -7.66 -7.94 4.62
N ILE A 360 -7.31 -7.19 3.59
CA ILE A 360 -7.15 -5.73 3.63
C ILE A 360 -8.05 -5.13 2.56
N ASN A 361 -9.03 -4.33 2.97
CA ASN A 361 -9.89 -3.61 2.03
C ASN A 361 -9.49 -2.14 1.99
N VAL A 362 -9.41 -1.56 0.80
CA VAL A 362 -9.18 -0.12 0.59
C VAL A 362 -10.52 0.55 0.29
N TRP A 363 -11.04 1.31 1.25
CA TRP A 363 -12.35 1.96 1.18
C TRP A 363 -12.26 3.47 1.22
N GLY A 364 -13.30 4.16 0.72
CA GLY A 364 -13.50 5.58 0.96
C GLY A 364 -13.79 5.88 2.42
N ALA A 365 -13.41 7.06 2.89
CA ALA A 365 -13.58 7.47 4.29
C ALA A 365 -15.05 7.56 4.75
N ASP A 366 -15.99 7.66 3.82
CA ASP A 366 -17.45 7.62 4.05
C ASP A 366 -17.92 6.28 4.62
N HIS A 367 -17.18 5.20 4.43
CA HIS A 367 -17.47 3.86 4.98
C HIS A 367 -17.01 3.64 6.43
N HIS A 368 -16.45 4.66 7.12
CA HIS A 368 -15.92 4.54 8.48
C HIS A 368 -16.90 3.87 9.47
N GLY A 369 -18.19 4.24 9.43
CA GLY A 369 -19.21 3.68 10.32
C GLY A 369 -19.52 2.19 10.10
N HIS A 370 -19.14 1.65 8.95
CA HIS A 370 -19.39 0.25 8.58
C HIS A 370 -18.32 -0.72 9.12
N VAL A 371 -17.10 -0.22 9.31
CA VAL A 371 -15.93 -1.03 9.68
C VAL A 371 -16.15 -1.88 10.94
N ALA A 372 -16.56 -1.24 12.05
CA ALA A 372 -16.73 -1.94 13.32
C ALA A 372 -17.87 -2.98 13.26
N ARG A 373 -18.96 -2.67 12.54
CA ARG A 373 -20.10 -3.57 12.35
C ARG A 373 -19.69 -4.84 11.61
N LEU A 374 -18.93 -4.70 10.52
CA LEU A 374 -18.46 -5.83 9.74
C LEU A 374 -17.46 -6.70 10.52
N LYS A 375 -16.47 -6.07 11.16
CA LYS A 375 -15.50 -6.79 12.02
C LYS A 375 -16.21 -7.55 13.16
N GLY A 376 -17.16 -6.91 13.82
CA GLY A 376 -17.96 -7.53 14.88
C GLY A 376 -18.82 -8.69 14.38
N ALA A 377 -19.46 -8.56 13.22
CA ALA A 377 -20.24 -9.65 12.62
C ALA A 377 -19.36 -10.86 12.27
N LEU A 378 -18.14 -10.64 11.82
CA LEU A 378 -17.16 -11.71 11.57
C LEU A 378 -16.67 -12.35 12.88
N ASP A 379 -16.49 -11.57 13.95
CA ASP A 379 -16.20 -12.10 15.30
C ASP A 379 -17.36 -12.97 15.81
N ALA A 380 -18.61 -12.56 15.59
CA ALA A 380 -19.80 -13.34 15.93
C ALA A 380 -19.90 -14.68 15.16
N LEU A 381 -19.22 -14.77 14.02
CA LEU A 381 -19.07 -16.01 13.23
C LEU A 381 -17.80 -16.81 13.58
N ASP A 382 -17.07 -16.44 14.66
CA ASP A 382 -15.79 -17.06 15.08
C ASP A 382 -14.67 -16.95 14.04
N LEU A 383 -14.71 -15.92 13.20
CA LEU A 383 -13.73 -15.70 12.13
C LEU A 383 -12.62 -14.71 12.51
N ASN A 384 -12.61 -14.21 13.75
CA ASN A 384 -11.63 -13.23 14.25
C ASN A 384 -11.53 -11.98 13.37
N GLY A 385 -12.66 -11.40 12.96
CA GLY A 385 -12.72 -10.24 12.08
C GLY A 385 -11.95 -9.04 12.62
N SER A 386 -11.93 -8.84 13.95
CA SER A 386 -11.15 -7.79 14.62
C SER A 386 -9.66 -7.85 14.30
N GLU A 387 -9.09 -9.04 14.13
CA GLU A 387 -7.66 -9.28 13.93
C GLU A 387 -7.31 -9.55 12.45
N ARG A 388 -8.20 -10.22 11.72
CA ARG A 388 -7.93 -10.71 10.36
C ARG A 388 -8.39 -9.76 9.25
N LEU A 389 -9.35 -8.86 9.52
CA LEU A 389 -9.80 -7.86 8.56
C LEU A 389 -9.22 -6.50 8.92
N ASP A 390 -8.49 -5.89 8.01
CA ASP A 390 -8.07 -4.49 8.11
C ASP A 390 -8.71 -3.66 7.01
N ILE A 391 -9.02 -2.42 7.34
CA ILE A 391 -9.62 -1.47 6.42
C ILE A 391 -8.71 -0.25 6.33
N VAL A 392 -8.19 0.01 5.14
CA VAL A 392 -7.47 1.24 4.81
C VAL A 392 -8.48 2.26 4.30
N LEU A 393 -8.74 3.28 5.12
CA LEU A 393 -9.66 4.36 4.74
C LEU A 393 -8.90 5.44 3.99
N MET A 394 -9.29 5.69 2.74
CA MET A 394 -8.67 6.74 1.93
C MET A 394 -9.53 8.01 1.90
N GLN A 395 -8.86 9.16 2.01
CA GLN A 395 -9.49 10.47 1.89
C GLN A 395 -9.72 10.87 0.44
N LEU A 396 -10.60 11.86 0.25
CA LEU A 396 -10.94 12.39 -1.07
C LEU A 396 -9.75 13.04 -1.76
N VAL A 397 -9.79 13.02 -3.10
CA VAL A 397 -8.84 13.74 -3.98
C VAL A 397 -9.49 15.03 -4.47
N LYS A 398 -8.76 16.12 -4.35
CA LYS A 398 -9.10 17.42 -4.94
C LYS A 398 -8.16 17.68 -6.11
N LEU A 399 -8.70 17.76 -7.31
CA LEU A 399 -7.93 18.10 -8.49
C LEU A 399 -7.72 19.60 -8.60
N LEU A 400 -6.48 19.97 -8.86
CA LEU A 400 -6.08 21.34 -9.16
C LEU A 400 -5.50 21.42 -10.57
N ARG A 401 -5.51 22.62 -11.13
CA ARG A 401 -4.72 22.99 -12.30
C ARG A 401 -4.24 24.39 -12.09
N ASP A 402 -2.93 24.56 -12.02
CA ASP A 402 -2.30 25.85 -11.74
C ASP A 402 -2.88 26.53 -10.47
N GLY A 403 -3.17 25.72 -9.44
CA GLY A 403 -3.75 26.15 -8.17
C GLY A 403 -5.27 26.30 -8.14
N GLU A 404 -5.96 26.19 -9.29
CA GLU A 404 -7.43 26.30 -9.37
C GLU A 404 -8.12 24.94 -9.36
N VAL A 405 -9.24 24.82 -8.64
CA VAL A 405 -9.98 23.55 -8.51
C VAL A 405 -10.64 23.16 -9.83
N VAL A 406 -10.34 21.94 -10.30
CA VAL A 406 -10.94 21.36 -11.50
C VAL A 406 -12.00 20.33 -11.11
N ARG A 407 -13.24 20.54 -11.57
CA ARG A 407 -14.37 19.63 -11.30
C ARG A 407 -14.84 18.86 -12.52
N MET A 408 -14.52 19.35 -13.71
CA MET A 408 -14.99 18.80 -14.98
C MET A 408 -13.82 18.65 -15.97
N SER A 409 -13.87 17.60 -16.78
CA SER A 409 -12.97 17.41 -17.91
C SER A 409 -13.16 18.53 -18.94
N LYS A 410 -12.06 19.14 -19.41
CA LYS A 410 -12.08 20.13 -20.48
C LYS A 410 -12.64 19.56 -21.80
N ARG A 411 -12.41 18.26 -22.03
CA ARG A 411 -12.80 17.57 -23.27
C ARG A 411 -14.28 17.21 -23.28
N THR A 412 -14.79 16.70 -22.16
CA THR A 412 -16.15 16.11 -22.11
C THR A 412 -17.19 17.00 -21.41
N GLY A 413 -16.75 18.00 -20.64
CA GLY A 413 -17.65 18.82 -19.81
C GLY A 413 -18.34 18.05 -18.67
N LYS A 414 -17.93 16.80 -18.41
CA LYS A 414 -18.45 15.91 -17.37
C LYS A 414 -17.45 15.79 -16.22
N ALA A 415 -17.82 15.11 -15.13
CA ALA A 415 -16.90 14.74 -14.08
C ALA A 415 -15.71 13.95 -14.65
N ILE A 416 -14.50 14.22 -14.13
CA ILE A 416 -13.28 13.62 -14.65
C ILE A 416 -13.27 12.13 -14.32
N SER A 417 -13.27 11.29 -15.37
CA SER A 417 -13.08 9.85 -15.27
C SER A 417 -11.60 9.49 -15.15
N LEU A 418 -11.30 8.23 -14.78
CA LEU A 418 -9.95 7.68 -14.84
C LEU A 418 -9.36 7.81 -16.24
N SER A 419 -10.13 7.48 -17.28
CA SER A 419 -9.69 7.59 -18.68
C SER A 419 -9.34 9.03 -19.06
N ASP A 420 -10.18 10.03 -18.67
CA ASP A 420 -9.88 11.45 -18.91
C ASP A 420 -8.58 11.89 -18.24
N LEU A 421 -8.33 11.42 -17.00
CA LEU A 421 -7.08 11.70 -16.30
C LEU A 421 -5.86 11.17 -17.05
N LEU A 422 -5.92 9.90 -17.47
CA LEU A 422 -4.81 9.25 -18.18
C LEU A 422 -4.59 9.76 -19.62
N ASP A 423 -5.54 10.54 -20.15
CA ASP A 423 -5.36 11.29 -21.39
C ASP A 423 -4.62 12.63 -21.16
N GLU A 424 -4.63 13.16 -19.91
CA GLU A 424 -4.02 14.44 -19.58
C GLU A 424 -2.63 14.28 -18.93
N VAL A 425 -2.42 13.23 -18.12
CA VAL A 425 -1.14 12.98 -17.43
C VAL A 425 -0.64 11.58 -17.72
N SER A 426 0.67 11.36 -17.62
CA SER A 426 1.23 10.02 -17.76
C SER A 426 0.72 9.07 -16.65
N VAL A 427 0.66 7.78 -16.96
CA VAL A 427 0.32 6.74 -15.96
C VAL A 427 1.27 6.82 -14.78
N ASP A 428 2.55 7.03 -15.02
CA ASP A 428 3.58 7.08 -13.98
C ASP A 428 3.40 8.29 -13.05
N ALA A 429 3.10 9.47 -13.61
CA ALA A 429 2.75 10.65 -12.82
C ALA A 429 1.48 10.42 -12.00
N ALA A 430 0.41 9.88 -12.59
CA ALA A 430 -0.81 9.58 -11.87
C ALA A 430 -0.56 8.59 -10.72
N ARG A 431 0.19 7.51 -10.96
CA ARG A 431 0.55 6.52 -9.93
C ARG A 431 1.40 7.13 -8.82
N TRP A 432 2.40 7.93 -9.18
CA TRP A 432 3.24 8.61 -8.21
C TRP A 432 2.45 9.49 -7.25
N TYR A 433 1.61 10.39 -7.78
CA TYR A 433 0.86 11.33 -6.96
C TYR A 433 -0.22 10.65 -6.11
N PHE A 434 -0.94 9.67 -6.66
CA PHE A 434 -1.97 8.96 -5.91
C PHE A 434 -1.44 8.02 -4.83
N ASN A 435 -0.16 7.69 -4.87
CA ASN A 435 0.50 6.90 -3.84
C ASN A 435 0.84 7.71 -2.57
N ALA A 436 0.15 8.82 -2.35
CA ALA A 436 0.24 9.61 -1.14
C ALA A 436 -0.42 8.88 0.03
N LYS A 437 -0.04 9.28 1.26
CA LYS A 437 -0.55 8.73 2.51
C LYS A 437 -2.10 8.64 2.51
N PRO A 438 -2.71 7.47 2.74
CA PRO A 438 -4.13 7.25 2.50
C PRO A 438 -5.05 8.12 3.37
N ASP A 439 -4.71 8.36 4.63
CA ASP A 439 -5.51 9.10 5.60
C ASP A 439 -5.47 10.62 5.44
N THR A 440 -4.68 11.14 4.49
CA THR A 440 -4.60 12.58 4.21
C THR A 440 -5.45 12.97 3.01
N GLN A 441 -6.13 14.12 3.13
CA GLN A 441 -6.77 14.75 1.98
C GLN A 441 -5.67 15.15 0.98
N MET A 442 -5.87 14.80 -0.29
CA MET A 442 -4.88 15.00 -1.33
C MET A 442 -5.31 16.11 -2.29
N GLU A 443 -4.40 17.03 -2.57
CA GLU A 443 -4.48 17.94 -3.70
C GLU A 443 -3.55 17.44 -4.82
N PHE A 444 -4.13 17.15 -5.97
CA PHE A 444 -3.39 16.69 -7.14
C PHE A 444 -3.40 17.78 -8.21
N ASP A 445 -2.28 18.43 -8.40
CA ASP A 445 -2.12 19.48 -9.42
C ASP A 445 -1.69 18.86 -10.76
N LEU A 446 -2.61 18.90 -11.73
CA LEU A 446 -2.39 18.39 -13.09
C LEU A 446 -1.28 19.18 -13.83
N GLY A 447 -1.15 20.48 -13.55
CA GLY A 447 -0.08 21.30 -14.13
C GLY A 447 1.30 20.88 -13.64
N LEU A 448 1.46 20.61 -12.34
CA LEU A 448 2.70 20.10 -11.77
C LEU A 448 3.04 18.68 -12.30
N ALA A 449 2.04 17.82 -12.44
CA ALA A 449 2.23 16.44 -12.84
C ALA A 449 2.77 16.24 -14.28
N VAL A 450 2.64 17.26 -15.14
CA VAL A 450 3.17 17.22 -16.52
C VAL A 450 4.47 18.01 -16.70
N ARG A 451 5.03 18.60 -15.63
CA ARG A 451 6.28 19.34 -15.73
C ARG A 451 7.49 18.43 -15.88
N GLU A 452 8.40 18.82 -16.76
CA GLU A 452 9.67 18.14 -17.02
C GLU A 452 10.83 18.87 -16.35
N ASP A 453 10.72 19.11 -15.04
CA ASP A 453 11.76 19.78 -14.23
C ASP A 453 11.80 19.23 -12.80
N SER A 454 12.77 19.72 -12.00
CA SER A 454 13.02 19.24 -10.64
C SER A 454 11.91 19.57 -9.63
N GLU A 455 10.92 20.41 -9.98
CA GLU A 455 9.77 20.67 -9.11
C GLU A 455 8.75 19.51 -9.18
N ASN A 456 8.76 18.73 -10.27
CA ASN A 456 7.99 17.51 -10.37
C ASN A 456 8.77 16.33 -9.76
N PRO A 457 8.32 15.77 -8.61
CA PRO A 457 9.09 14.75 -7.89
C PRO A 457 9.27 13.45 -8.66
N ILE A 458 8.31 13.05 -9.49
CA ILE A 458 8.45 11.85 -10.33
C ILE A 458 9.54 12.07 -11.38
N TYR A 459 9.50 13.20 -12.09
CA TYR A 459 10.52 13.56 -13.07
C TYR A 459 11.93 13.57 -12.45
N TYR A 460 12.05 14.11 -11.23
CA TYR A 460 13.33 14.16 -10.50
C TYR A 460 13.92 12.77 -10.24
N VAL A 461 13.08 11.79 -9.88
CA VAL A 461 13.49 10.40 -9.62
C VAL A 461 13.82 9.66 -10.92
N GLU A 462 12.95 9.77 -11.93
CA GLU A 462 13.17 9.17 -13.25
C GLU A 462 14.44 9.71 -13.91
N TYR A 463 14.68 11.02 -13.78
CA TYR A 463 15.90 11.66 -14.28
C TYR A 463 17.16 11.11 -13.60
N ALA A 464 17.12 10.81 -12.29
CA ALA A 464 18.25 10.17 -11.62
C ALA A 464 18.59 8.82 -12.27
N HIS A 465 17.58 7.96 -12.49
CA HIS A 465 17.75 6.67 -13.15
C HIS A 465 18.30 6.82 -14.58
N ALA A 466 17.67 7.66 -15.40
CA ALA A 466 18.06 7.90 -16.79
C ALA A 466 19.48 8.47 -16.91
N ARG A 467 19.86 9.35 -15.98
CA ARG A 467 21.21 9.93 -15.90
C ARG A 467 22.26 8.86 -15.64
N ILE A 468 22.01 7.93 -14.70
CA ILE A 468 22.90 6.79 -14.45
C ILE A 468 23.02 5.94 -15.72
N CYS A 469 21.90 5.56 -16.34
CA CYS A 469 21.91 4.79 -17.58
C CYS A 469 22.71 5.46 -18.72
N SER A 470 22.62 6.78 -18.81
CA SER A 470 23.38 7.57 -19.80
C SER A 470 24.88 7.60 -19.50
N LEU A 471 25.26 7.70 -18.23
CA LEU A 471 26.66 7.60 -17.79
C LEU A 471 27.24 6.22 -18.13
N LEU A 472 26.50 5.14 -17.80
CA LEU A 472 26.94 3.77 -18.08
C LEU A 472 27.15 3.51 -19.57
N ARG A 473 26.23 4.00 -20.42
CA ARG A 473 26.37 3.91 -21.88
C ARG A 473 27.58 4.67 -22.41
N ALA A 474 27.77 5.90 -21.95
CA ALA A 474 28.91 6.72 -22.37
C ALA A 474 30.26 6.11 -22.01
N LEU A 475 30.37 5.47 -20.85
CA LEU A 475 31.57 4.77 -20.43
C LEU A 475 31.78 3.44 -21.17
N ALA A 476 30.68 2.73 -21.47
CA ALA A 476 30.76 1.50 -22.27
C ALA A 476 31.24 1.76 -23.71
N GLU A 477 30.86 2.89 -24.32
CA GLU A 477 31.38 3.34 -25.63
C GLU A 477 32.91 3.60 -25.59
N GLU A 478 33.46 3.93 -24.42
CA GLU A 478 34.90 4.11 -24.17
C GLU A 478 35.61 2.80 -23.74
N GLY A 479 34.88 1.67 -23.73
CA GLY A 479 35.41 0.37 -23.32
C GLY A 479 35.42 0.13 -21.81
N VAL A 480 34.79 1.01 -21.00
CA VAL A 480 34.68 0.86 -19.56
C VAL A 480 33.33 0.23 -19.21
N SER A 481 33.33 -1.01 -18.73
CA SER A 481 32.14 -1.71 -18.27
C SER A 481 31.98 -1.61 -16.75
N VAL A 482 30.75 -1.82 -16.26
CA VAL A 482 30.48 -1.94 -14.82
C VAL A 482 31.20 -3.20 -14.32
N PRO A 483 32.10 -3.07 -13.31
CA PRO A 483 32.84 -4.22 -12.79
C PRO A 483 31.95 -5.12 -11.92
N SER A 484 32.41 -6.37 -11.71
CA SER A 484 31.89 -7.17 -10.61
C SER A 484 32.32 -6.54 -9.28
N ARG A 485 31.47 -6.67 -8.26
CA ARG A 485 31.78 -6.15 -6.93
C ARG A 485 33.09 -6.72 -6.35
N ALA A 486 33.42 -7.97 -6.67
CA ALA A 486 34.64 -8.63 -6.24
C ALA A 486 35.93 -7.95 -6.76
N ASP A 487 35.83 -7.23 -7.88
CA ASP A 487 36.96 -6.54 -8.53
C ASP A 487 37.09 -5.07 -8.08
N VAL A 488 36.27 -4.64 -7.10
CA VAL A 488 36.20 -3.23 -6.67
C VAL A 488 36.63 -3.07 -5.23
N ASP A 489 37.57 -2.15 -4.99
CA ASP A 489 37.91 -1.72 -3.63
C ASP A 489 36.93 -0.65 -3.14
N MET A 490 35.92 -1.06 -2.37
CA MET A 490 34.92 -0.15 -1.83
C MET A 490 35.42 0.77 -0.71
N SER A 491 36.63 0.53 -0.15
CA SER A 491 37.24 1.42 0.84
C SER A 491 37.61 2.79 0.25
N LEU A 492 37.72 2.87 -1.09
CA LEU A 492 37.92 4.11 -1.83
C LEU A 492 36.69 5.05 -1.78
N LEU A 493 35.52 4.53 -1.45
CA LEU A 493 34.29 5.32 -1.26
C LEU A 493 34.21 5.88 0.17
N SER A 494 35.15 6.71 0.54
CA SER A 494 35.30 7.25 1.90
C SER A 494 34.70 8.64 2.09
N GLY A 495 34.30 9.30 1.01
CA GLY A 495 33.72 10.63 1.04
C GLY A 495 32.31 10.66 1.66
N GLU A 496 31.94 11.82 2.23
CA GLU A 496 30.65 11.99 2.92
C GLU A 496 29.45 11.68 2.01
N THR A 497 29.47 12.18 0.76
CA THR A 497 28.37 11.94 -0.20
C THR A 497 28.30 10.51 -0.69
N GLU A 498 29.44 9.83 -0.82
CA GLU A 498 29.53 8.40 -1.16
C GLU A 498 28.92 7.54 -0.06
N ARG A 499 29.35 7.76 1.19
CA ARG A 499 28.83 7.03 2.37
C ARG A 499 27.36 7.32 2.65
N ALA A 500 26.92 8.57 2.45
CA ALA A 500 25.51 8.94 2.56
C ALA A 500 24.63 8.20 1.54
N LEU A 501 25.10 8.07 0.30
CA LEU A 501 24.40 7.31 -0.73
C LEU A 501 24.28 5.81 -0.39
N ILE A 502 25.38 5.18 0.06
CA ILE A 502 25.37 3.78 0.47
C ILE A 502 24.43 3.55 1.66
N LYS A 503 24.43 4.45 2.65
CA LYS A 503 23.47 4.38 3.78
C LYS A 503 22.03 4.48 3.31
N GLN A 504 21.74 5.36 2.35
CA GLN A 504 20.39 5.49 1.80
C GLN A 504 19.97 4.24 1.03
N ILE A 505 20.87 3.63 0.24
CA ILE A 505 20.64 2.33 -0.41
C ILE A 505 20.23 1.27 0.63
N ALA A 506 20.96 1.19 1.75
CA ALA A 506 20.71 0.21 2.80
C ALA A 506 19.33 0.35 3.48
N GLN A 507 18.71 1.55 3.48
CA GLN A 507 17.40 1.79 4.09
C GLN A 507 16.24 1.16 3.31
N PHE A 508 16.42 0.73 2.07
CA PHE A 508 15.33 0.30 1.20
C PHE A 508 14.46 -0.81 1.82
N CYS A 509 15.08 -1.85 2.37
CA CYS A 509 14.35 -2.94 3.03
C CYS A 509 13.55 -2.44 4.25
N GLU A 510 14.09 -1.52 5.04
CA GLU A 510 13.40 -0.95 6.20
C GLU A 510 12.18 -0.11 5.78
N GLU A 511 12.28 0.67 4.71
CA GLU A 511 11.16 1.45 4.18
C GLU A 511 10.04 0.56 3.60
N ILE A 512 10.39 -0.56 2.97
CA ILE A 512 9.40 -1.56 2.52
C ILE A 512 8.68 -2.17 3.73
N LYS A 513 9.39 -2.54 4.79
CA LYS A 513 8.78 -3.04 6.04
C LYS A 513 7.86 -2.02 6.69
N LEU A 514 8.26 -0.74 6.70
CA LEU A 514 7.43 0.35 7.24
C LEU A 514 6.18 0.54 6.41
N ALA A 515 6.30 0.55 5.08
CA ALA A 515 5.15 0.65 4.18
C ALA A 515 4.15 -0.50 4.37
N ALA A 516 4.65 -1.73 4.56
CA ALA A 516 3.81 -2.90 4.84
C ALA A 516 3.13 -2.82 6.21
N ARG A 517 3.89 -2.44 7.26
CA ARG A 517 3.39 -2.35 8.64
C ARG A 517 2.30 -1.29 8.80
N ASP A 518 2.52 -0.13 8.19
CA ASP A 518 1.66 1.05 8.36
C ASP A 518 0.56 1.12 7.29
N TYR A 519 0.56 0.20 6.32
CA TYR A 519 -0.28 0.24 5.11
C TYR A 519 -0.18 1.59 4.39
N ASP A 520 1.03 2.16 4.39
CA ASP A 520 1.33 3.48 3.84
C ASP A 520 2.36 3.40 2.70
N PRO A 521 1.92 3.24 1.44
CA PRO A 521 2.82 3.17 0.30
C PRO A 521 3.69 4.43 0.09
N SER A 522 3.31 5.57 0.67
CA SER A 522 4.07 6.82 0.54
C SER A 522 5.50 6.75 1.12
N HIS A 523 5.79 5.76 1.96
CA HIS A 523 7.16 5.45 2.39
C HIS A 523 8.09 5.22 1.20
N ILE A 524 7.62 4.50 0.18
CA ILE A 524 8.42 4.20 -1.02
C ILE A 524 8.68 5.47 -1.83
N ASN A 525 7.68 6.34 -2.01
CA ASN A 525 7.85 7.60 -2.72
C ASN A 525 8.89 8.50 -2.04
N ARG A 526 8.79 8.67 -0.72
CA ARG A 526 9.76 9.46 0.06
C ARG A 526 11.17 8.90 -0.05
N TYR A 527 11.28 7.57 0.12
CA TYR A 527 12.56 6.90 -0.03
C TYR A 527 13.20 7.13 -1.39
N LEU A 528 12.43 6.99 -2.48
CA LEU A 528 12.94 7.20 -3.84
C LEU A 528 13.39 8.64 -4.09
N GLN A 529 12.67 9.65 -3.57
CA GLN A 529 13.08 11.05 -3.64
C GLN A 529 14.40 11.28 -2.89
N GLU A 530 14.53 10.73 -1.69
CA GLU A 530 15.74 10.86 -0.88
C GLU A 530 16.93 10.14 -1.54
N LEU A 531 16.73 8.96 -2.11
CA LEU A 531 17.76 8.21 -2.83
C LEU A 531 18.23 8.99 -4.07
N ALA A 532 17.29 9.51 -4.88
CA ALA A 532 17.61 10.35 -6.02
C ALA A 532 18.38 11.62 -5.59
N GLY A 533 17.97 12.25 -4.49
CA GLY A 533 18.67 13.40 -3.91
C GLY A 533 20.09 13.07 -3.45
N CYS A 534 20.29 11.92 -2.79
CA CYS A 534 21.64 11.45 -2.41
C CYS A 534 22.50 11.19 -3.65
N PHE A 535 21.93 10.56 -4.68
CA PHE A 535 22.64 10.34 -5.95
C PHE A 535 23.04 11.66 -6.62
N HIS A 536 22.16 12.64 -6.71
CA HIS A 536 22.48 13.92 -7.33
C HIS A 536 23.59 14.67 -6.58
N ARG A 537 23.60 14.63 -5.25
CA ARG A 537 24.69 15.21 -4.43
C ARG A 537 26.02 14.47 -4.68
N PHE A 538 25.99 13.14 -4.66
CA PHE A 538 27.16 12.32 -4.99
C PHE A 538 27.69 12.64 -6.38
N TYR A 539 26.83 12.64 -7.41
CA TYR A 539 27.23 12.88 -8.80
C TYR A 539 27.80 14.29 -9.02
N THR A 540 27.36 15.28 -8.24
CA THR A 540 27.86 16.66 -8.31
C THR A 540 29.19 16.78 -7.59
N ALA A 541 29.36 16.16 -6.43
CA ALA A 541 30.56 16.27 -5.60
C ALA A 541 31.71 15.36 -6.06
N CYS A 542 31.38 14.19 -6.65
CA CYS A 542 32.31 13.12 -6.97
C CYS A 542 32.38 12.93 -8.49
N ARG A 543 33.51 13.30 -9.09
CA ARG A 543 33.76 13.03 -10.50
C ARG A 543 33.89 11.51 -10.69
N ILE A 544 33.23 10.94 -11.73
CA ILE A 544 33.32 9.52 -12.09
C ILE A 544 34.24 9.38 -13.30
N LYS A 545 33.83 9.94 -14.43
CA LYS A 545 34.57 9.85 -15.69
C LYS A 545 35.87 10.64 -15.63
N GLY A 546 37.01 9.96 -15.95
CA GLY A 546 38.33 10.57 -16.00
C GLY A 546 38.98 10.82 -14.63
N GLU A 547 38.52 10.11 -13.62
CA GLU A 547 39.16 10.00 -12.30
C GLU A 547 40.22 8.89 -12.32
N GLU A 548 40.96 8.71 -11.25
CA GLU A 548 41.91 7.62 -11.10
C GLU A 548 41.17 6.28 -11.31
N PRO A 549 41.72 5.31 -12.06
CA PRO A 549 40.98 4.12 -12.49
C PRO A 549 40.28 3.32 -11.40
N ALA A 550 40.92 3.13 -10.23
CA ALA A 550 40.33 2.39 -9.13
C ALA A 550 39.15 3.17 -8.49
N VAL A 551 39.28 4.49 -8.34
CA VAL A 551 38.23 5.38 -7.82
C VAL A 551 37.07 5.47 -8.82
N GLN A 552 37.39 5.61 -10.13
CA GLN A 552 36.37 5.60 -11.19
C GLN A 552 35.55 4.30 -11.14
N THR A 553 36.22 3.17 -11.00
CA THR A 553 35.61 1.84 -10.93
C THR A 553 34.69 1.71 -9.71
N ALA A 554 35.11 2.15 -8.54
CA ALA A 554 34.31 2.12 -7.31
C ALA A 554 33.07 3.04 -7.42
N ARG A 555 33.23 4.25 -7.91
CA ARG A 555 32.10 5.20 -8.11
C ARG A 555 31.13 4.75 -9.19
N LEU A 556 31.64 4.11 -10.25
CA LEU A 556 30.81 3.53 -11.31
C LEU A 556 29.94 2.41 -10.75
N LYS A 557 30.52 1.54 -9.92
CA LYS A 557 29.81 0.45 -9.25
C LYS A 557 28.70 1.01 -8.35
N LEU A 558 28.99 1.98 -7.52
CA LEU A 558 27.98 2.65 -6.66
C LEU A 558 26.84 3.30 -7.45
N ALA A 559 27.18 3.91 -8.60
CA ALA A 559 26.13 4.46 -9.49
C ALA A 559 25.24 3.36 -10.05
N ASP A 560 25.80 2.23 -10.49
CA ASP A 560 25.00 1.09 -11.00
C ASP A 560 24.11 0.47 -9.93
N GLU A 561 24.62 0.30 -8.70
CA GLU A 561 23.82 -0.18 -7.56
C GLU A 561 22.67 0.77 -7.22
N THR A 562 22.90 2.08 -7.28
CA THR A 562 21.84 3.08 -7.13
C THR A 562 20.77 2.93 -8.22
N ARG A 563 21.17 2.68 -9.47
CA ARG A 563 20.24 2.42 -10.60
C ARG A 563 19.36 1.20 -10.33
N ILE A 564 19.95 0.10 -9.82
CA ILE A 564 19.22 -1.12 -9.47
C ILE A 564 18.15 -0.81 -8.41
N VAL A 565 18.52 -0.11 -7.36
CA VAL A 565 17.61 0.19 -6.24
C VAL A 565 16.51 1.18 -6.65
N LEU A 566 16.84 2.22 -7.43
CA LEU A 566 15.83 3.12 -8.02
C LEU A 566 14.81 2.33 -8.87
N LYS A 567 15.30 1.43 -9.73
CA LYS A 567 14.44 0.58 -10.58
C LYS A 567 13.54 -0.33 -9.74
N ASN A 568 14.08 -0.96 -8.69
CA ASN A 568 13.31 -1.83 -7.80
C ASN A 568 12.20 -1.04 -7.07
N GLY A 569 12.51 0.14 -6.56
CA GLY A 569 11.54 0.99 -5.87
C GLY A 569 10.45 1.53 -6.80
N LEU A 570 10.82 2.00 -8.00
CA LEU A 570 9.86 2.43 -9.03
C LEU A 570 8.92 1.28 -9.43
N LYS A 571 9.46 0.07 -9.62
CA LYS A 571 8.67 -1.14 -9.91
C LYS A 571 7.63 -1.42 -8.81
N LEU A 572 7.96 -1.26 -7.53
CA LEU A 572 7.03 -1.51 -6.42
C LEU A 572 5.80 -0.60 -6.49
N ILE A 573 5.96 0.64 -6.92
CA ILE A 573 4.84 1.58 -7.07
C ILE A 573 4.22 1.55 -8.48
N GLY A 574 4.67 0.62 -9.36
CA GLY A 574 4.17 0.44 -10.71
C GLY A 574 4.51 1.59 -11.67
N VAL A 575 5.64 2.25 -11.44
CA VAL A 575 6.20 3.33 -12.25
C VAL A 575 7.38 2.78 -13.07
N ASP A 576 7.51 3.22 -14.31
CA ASP A 576 8.62 2.82 -15.17
C ASP A 576 9.94 3.47 -14.72
N ALA A 577 11.05 2.81 -15.02
CA ALA A 577 12.39 3.32 -14.82
C ALA A 577 13.00 3.65 -16.20
N PRO A 578 12.82 4.88 -16.74
CA PRO A 578 13.26 5.21 -18.07
C PRO A 578 14.80 5.22 -18.15
N GLU A 579 15.33 4.69 -19.25
CA GLU A 579 16.78 4.70 -19.49
C GLU A 579 17.25 5.96 -20.22
N LYS A 580 16.31 6.74 -20.77
CA LYS A 580 16.53 8.00 -21.48
C LYS A 580 15.37 8.95 -21.16
N MET A 581 15.71 10.19 -20.94
CA MET A 581 14.79 11.33 -20.83
C MET A 581 15.31 12.49 -21.63
#